data_eef5402950fb50eef4b0c430ae120838
#
_entry.id   eef5402950fb50eef4b0c430ae120838
#
_cell.length_a   1.000
_cell.length_b   1.000
_cell.length_c   1.000
_cell.angle_alpha   90.00
_cell.angle_beta   90.00
_cell.angle_gamma   90.00
#
_symmetry.space_group_name_H-M   'P 1'
#
loop_
_entity.id
_entity.type
_entity.pdbx_description
1 polymer ?
#
loop_
_entity_poly.entity_id
_entity_poly.type
_entity_poly.pdbx_seq_one_letter_code
_entity_poly.pdbx_strand_id
1 'polypeptide(L)'
;MSTENTETVISINHVSKVYKLFEKPMDRLKESLSLTHKNYHTDHFALEDISLEVHKGECVGIIGTNGSGKSTLLKIVTGVLNPTSGNVELKGRVSAILELGAGFNMEYTGIENIFLNGTMLGYTEEEMKAKLDDIIAFAEIGDFINQPVKTYSSGMFARLAFAVAINVDPDILIVDEALSVGDIFFQSKCYRKFNDLKEAGKTILFVSHDMGSVIKYCERCLLINKGKQVMVGKSSEAVDVYKKILANQYDDETKEEEETEESLSLIHI
;
A
#
# COMPACT_ATOMS: atom_id res chain seq x y z
N MET A 1 24.10 -20.93 12.03
CA MET A 1 23.14 -19.89 11.67
C MET A 1 23.40 -19.54 10.21
N SER A 2 22.70 -20.19 9.30
CA SER A 2 22.80 -19.95 7.85
C SER A 2 22.17 -18.59 7.58
N THR A 3 22.95 -17.64 7.08
CA THR A 3 22.44 -16.44 6.42
C THR A 3 21.77 -16.93 5.14
N GLU A 4 20.48 -17.25 5.22
CA GLU A 4 19.67 -17.35 4.00
C GLU A 4 19.73 -15.98 3.34
N ASN A 5 20.37 -15.96 2.17
CA ASN A 5 20.42 -14.80 1.29
C ASN A 5 19.01 -14.65 0.70
N THR A 6 18.08 -14.07 1.49
CA THR A 6 16.70 -13.89 1.09
C THR A 6 16.65 -12.82 0.01
N GLU A 7 16.16 -13.20 -1.17
CA GLU A 7 16.06 -12.31 -2.33
C GLU A 7 15.17 -11.11 -2.00
N THR A 8 15.68 -9.88 -2.13
CA THR A 8 14.89 -8.65 -2.03
C THR A 8 14.02 -8.51 -3.28
N VAL A 9 12.71 -8.46 -3.10
CA VAL A 9 11.73 -8.35 -4.18
C VAL A 9 11.01 -7.00 -4.21
N ILE A 10 11.03 -6.26 -3.11
CA ILE A 10 10.62 -4.85 -3.06
C ILE A 10 11.76 -4.07 -2.41
N SER A 11 12.26 -3.05 -3.10
CA SER A 11 13.29 -2.15 -2.58
C SER A 11 12.79 -0.70 -2.73
N ILE A 12 12.61 -0.03 -1.61
CA ILE A 12 12.22 1.37 -1.50
C ILE A 12 13.43 2.10 -0.95
N ASN A 13 14.04 2.99 -1.75
CA ASN A 13 15.31 3.63 -1.41
C ASN A 13 15.14 5.15 -1.34
N HIS A 14 15.20 5.70 -0.13
CA HIS A 14 15.20 7.15 0.13
C HIS A 14 14.07 7.90 -0.59
N VAL A 15 12.86 7.31 -0.60
CA VAL A 15 11.71 7.84 -1.32
C VAL A 15 11.13 9.04 -0.58
N SER A 16 11.06 10.16 -1.30
CA SER A 16 10.34 11.36 -0.85
C SER A 16 9.30 11.78 -1.87
N LYS A 17 8.21 12.36 -1.38
CA LYS A 17 7.16 12.95 -2.21
C LYS A 17 6.75 14.31 -1.69
N VAL A 18 6.98 15.33 -2.51
CA VAL A 18 6.64 16.71 -2.21
C VAL A 18 5.55 17.20 -3.14
N TYR A 19 4.51 17.80 -2.59
CA TYR A 19 3.47 18.50 -3.35
C TYR A 19 3.63 20.00 -3.16
N LYS A 20 3.61 20.74 -4.28
CA LYS A 20 3.59 22.21 -4.28
C LYS A 20 2.18 22.69 -4.04
N LEU A 21 1.92 23.26 -2.87
CA LEU A 21 0.63 23.84 -2.51
C LEU A 21 0.62 25.34 -2.84
N PHE A 22 -0.32 25.74 -3.68
CA PHE A 22 -0.53 27.15 -4.05
C PHE A 22 -1.77 27.66 -3.32
N GLU A 23 -1.68 28.81 -2.65
CA GLU A 23 -2.82 29.41 -1.97
C GLU A 23 -3.91 29.87 -2.95
N LYS A 24 -3.49 30.33 -4.14
CA LYS A 24 -4.39 30.80 -5.20
C LYS A 24 -4.04 30.14 -6.55
N PRO A 25 -5.01 29.79 -7.39
CA PRO A 25 -4.76 29.23 -8.71
C PRO A 25 -3.84 30.10 -9.58
N MET A 26 -3.94 31.45 -9.43
CA MET A 26 -3.10 32.41 -10.14
C MET A 26 -1.62 32.37 -9.73
N ASP A 27 -1.29 31.89 -8.56
CA ASP A 27 0.09 31.86 -8.07
C ASP A 27 0.92 30.82 -8.81
N ARG A 28 0.30 29.71 -9.23
CA ARG A 28 0.92 28.73 -10.12
C ARG A 28 1.31 29.35 -11.48
N LEU A 29 0.43 30.18 -12.02
CA LEU A 29 0.70 30.88 -13.30
C LEU A 29 1.81 31.95 -13.11
N LYS A 30 1.76 32.72 -12.02
CA LYS A 30 2.80 33.72 -11.70
C LYS A 30 4.16 33.06 -11.51
N GLU A 31 4.23 31.91 -10.82
CA GLU A 31 5.48 31.17 -10.64
C GLU A 31 6.03 30.68 -12.00
N SER A 32 5.17 30.13 -12.86
CA SER A 32 5.57 29.68 -14.20
C SER A 32 6.10 30.81 -15.10
N LEU A 33 5.60 32.03 -14.93
CA LEU A 33 5.99 33.21 -15.74
C LEU A 33 7.03 34.10 -15.06
N SER A 34 7.44 33.76 -13.82
CA SER A 34 8.39 34.57 -13.04
C SER A 34 9.79 34.45 -13.60
N LEU A 35 10.34 35.55 -14.16
CA LEU A 35 11.73 35.65 -14.59
C LEU A 35 12.72 35.65 -13.42
N THR A 36 12.26 35.92 -12.18
CA THR A 36 13.06 36.01 -10.97
C THR A 36 13.03 34.72 -10.15
N HIS A 37 12.43 33.63 -10.64
CA HIS A 37 12.28 32.36 -9.93
C HIS A 37 11.69 32.49 -8.51
N LYS A 38 10.81 33.49 -8.30
CA LYS A 38 10.15 33.67 -7.01
C LYS A 38 9.15 32.52 -6.78
N ASN A 39 9.35 31.76 -5.69
CA ASN A 39 8.45 30.70 -5.28
C ASN A 39 7.16 31.31 -4.70
N TYR A 40 6.01 30.84 -5.20
CA TYR A 40 4.67 31.21 -4.73
C TYR A 40 3.94 30.00 -4.13
N HIS A 41 4.63 28.87 -3.95
CA HIS A 41 4.09 27.66 -3.34
C HIS A 41 4.73 27.42 -1.98
N THR A 42 4.03 26.61 -1.18
CA THR A 42 4.57 25.99 0.03
C THR A 42 4.75 24.50 -0.26
N ASP A 43 5.92 23.98 0.06
CA ASP A 43 6.19 22.55 -0.07
C ASP A 43 5.49 21.76 1.02
N HIS A 44 4.72 20.76 0.61
CA HIS A 44 4.08 19.80 1.50
C HIS A 44 4.72 18.43 1.30
N PHE A 45 5.44 17.97 2.29
CA PHE A 45 6.10 16.66 2.29
C PHE A 45 5.06 15.59 2.66
N ALA A 46 4.53 14.89 1.65
CA ALA A 46 3.66 13.75 1.87
C ALA A 46 4.46 12.50 2.30
N LEU A 47 5.72 12.40 1.85
CA LEU A 47 6.71 11.42 2.29
C LEU A 47 8.08 12.09 2.33
N GLU A 48 8.88 11.77 3.34
CA GLU A 48 10.21 12.28 3.55
C GLU A 48 11.14 11.13 3.93
N ASP A 49 12.04 10.78 3.01
CA ASP A 49 13.13 9.81 3.19
C ASP A 49 12.68 8.42 3.69
N ILE A 50 11.75 7.80 2.99
CA ILE A 50 11.26 6.45 3.32
C ILE A 50 12.15 5.39 2.66
N SER A 51 12.63 4.43 3.46
CA SER A 51 13.41 3.29 2.98
C SER A 51 12.88 1.98 3.57
N LEU A 52 12.69 0.97 2.72
CA LEU A 52 12.20 -0.35 3.13
C LEU A 52 12.65 -1.42 2.13
N GLU A 53 13.18 -2.52 2.63
CA GLU A 53 13.41 -3.73 1.86
C GLU A 53 12.43 -4.82 2.31
N VAL A 54 11.82 -5.51 1.33
CA VAL A 54 10.95 -6.66 1.56
C VAL A 54 11.52 -7.86 0.82
N HIS A 55 11.66 -8.95 1.53
CA HIS A 55 12.21 -10.18 1.00
C HIS A 55 11.10 -11.10 0.48
N LYS A 56 11.48 -12.00 -0.43
CA LYS A 56 10.58 -12.99 -1.01
C LYS A 56 9.90 -13.83 0.07
N GLY A 57 8.58 -13.93 -0.02
CA GLY A 57 7.75 -14.68 0.95
C GLY A 57 7.48 -13.95 2.26
N GLU A 58 7.99 -12.73 2.43
CA GLU A 58 7.77 -11.93 3.63
C GLU A 58 6.40 -11.22 3.58
N CYS A 59 5.73 -11.15 4.73
CA CYS A 59 4.56 -10.30 4.92
C CYS A 59 4.96 -9.09 5.80
N VAL A 60 5.04 -7.91 5.18
CA VAL A 60 5.42 -6.67 5.86
C VAL A 60 4.21 -5.76 6.01
N GLY A 61 3.97 -5.28 7.25
CA GLY A 61 2.95 -4.31 7.56
C GLY A 61 3.39 -2.88 7.26
N ILE A 62 2.47 -2.01 6.84
CA ILE A 62 2.65 -0.56 6.81
C ILE A 62 1.57 0.06 7.68
N ILE A 63 1.97 0.70 8.77
CA ILE A 63 1.07 1.32 9.74
C ILE A 63 1.39 2.81 9.90
N GLY A 64 0.43 3.56 10.40
CA GLY A 64 0.57 5.01 10.64
C GLY A 64 -0.78 5.69 10.72
N THR A 65 -0.79 6.91 11.22
CA THR A 65 -2.02 7.72 11.38
C THR A 65 -2.67 8.05 10.03
N ASN A 66 -3.92 8.50 10.05
CA ASN A 66 -4.56 9.00 8.83
C ASN A 66 -3.79 10.23 8.31
N GLY A 67 -3.56 10.24 6.99
CA GLY A 67 -2.74 11.29 6.37
C GLY A 67 -1.22 11.15 6.57
N SER A 68 -0.72 10.07 7.17
CA SER A 68 0.72 9.86 7.37
C SER A 68 1.52 9.56 6.09
N GLY A 69 0.84 9.32 4.95
CA GLY A 69 1.51 9.06 3.68
C GLY A 69 1.42 7.61 3.17
N LYS A 70 0.77 6.67 3.90
CA LYS A 70 0.67 5.24 3.51
C LYS A 70 0.15 5.06 2.07
N SER A 71 -0.99 5.65 1.73
CA SER A 71 -1.56 5.53 0.38
C SER A 71 -0.69 6.20 -0.69
N THR A 72 0.03 7.27 -0.34
CA THR A 72 1.02 7.90 -1.24
C THR A 72 2.18 6.94 -1.50
N LEU A 73 2.70 6.29 -0.46
CA LEU A 73 3.76 5.28 -0.60
C LEU A 73 3.31 4.12 -1.47
N LEU A 74 2.11 3.59 -1.23
CA LEU A 74 1.58 2.49 -2.03
C LEU A 74 1.40 2.87 -3.50
N LYS A 75 0.91 4.09 -3.80
CA LYS A 75 0.81 4.59 -5.18
C LYS A 75 2.17 4.72 -5.86
N ILE A 76 3.22 5.04 -5.09
CA ILE A 76 4.59 5.07 -5.61
C ILE A 76 5.10 3.65 -5.84
N VAL A 77 4.90 2.73 -4.89
CA VAL A 77 5.30 1.32 -5.02
C VAL A 77 4.63 0.67 -6.23
N THR A 78 3.35 0.93 -6.47
CA THR A 78 2.61 0.38 -7.63
C THR A 78 2.88 1.11 -8.95
N GLY A 79 3.73 2.15 -8.96
CA GLY A 79 4.05 2.91 -10.17
C GLY A 79 2.96 3.87 -10.65
N VAL A 80 1.86 4.01 -9.91
CA VAL A 80 0.79 4.98 -10.21
C VAL A 80 1.26 6.42 -10.01
N LEU A 81 2.20 6.63 -9.08
CA LEU A 81 2.73 7.93 -8.74
C LEU A 81 4.27 7.90 -8.74
N ASN A 82 4.89 8.87 -9.41
CA ASN A 82 6.34 9.02 -9.36
C ASN A 82 6.78 9.69 -8.04
N PRO A 83 7.85 9.22 -7.39
CA PRO A 83 8.47 9.93 -6.28
C PRO A 83 9.08 11.26 -6.74
N THR A 84 9.31 12.19 -5.81
CA THR A 84 10.07 13.43 -6.07
C THR A 84 11.56 13.15 -6.02
N SER A 85 12.01 12.27 -5.12
CA SER A 85 13.37 11.76 -5.03
C SER A 85 13.36 10.31 -4.54
N GLY A 86 14.48 9.60 -4.69
CA GLY A 86 14.59 8.19 -4.40
C GLY A 86 14.07 7.30 -5.54
N ASN A 87 14.08 6.00 -5.33
CA ASN A 87 13.59 5.03 -6.31
C ASN A 87 12.90 3.83 -5.63
N VAL A 88 12.04 3.16 -6.39
CA VAL A 88 11.42 1.90 -6.01
C VAL A 88 11.71 0.86 -7.07
N GLU A 89 12.14 -0.31 -6.64
CA GLU A 89 12.37 -1.46 -7.51
C GLU A 89 11.49 -2.63 -7.06
N LEU A 90 10.83 -3.27 -8.02
CA LEU A 90 9.97 -4.43 -7.80
C LEU A 90 10.43 -5.57 -8.69
N LYS A 91 10.45 -6.79 -8.16
CA LYS A 91 10.77 -8.01 -8.93
C LYS A 91 9.60 -8.97 -8.85
N GLY A 92 8.97 -9.22 -10.00
CA GLY A 92 7.82 -10.10 -10.13
C GLY A 92 6.52 -9.37 -10.48
N ARG A 93 5.44 -10.14 -10.64
CA ARG A 93 4.10 -9.62 -10.95
C ARG A 93 3.43 -9.11 -9.68
N VAL A 94 2.95 -7.89 -9.75
CA VAL A 94 2.29 -7.21 -8.62
C VAL A 94 0.80 -7.17 -8.83
N SER A 95 0.03 -7.62 -7.85
CA SER A 95 -1.39 -7.32 -7.75
C SER A 95 -1.64 -6.40 -6.55
N ALA A 96 -2.31 -5.29 -6.79
CA ALA A 96 -2.59 -4.30 -5.76
C ALA A 96 -4.08 -4.12 -5.56
N ILE A 97 -4.53 -4.35 -4.34
CA ILE A 97 -5.93 -4.16 -3.92
C ILE A 97 -6.03 -2.76 -3.26
N LEU A 98 -5.63 -1.71 -3.99
CA LEU A 98 -5.64 -0.33 -3.51
C LEU A 98 -6.91 0.42 -3.91
N GLU A 99 -7.29 0.25 -5.15
CA GLU A 99 -8.48 0.85 -5.75
C GLU A 99 -9.22 -0.28 -6.47
N LEU A 100 -10.14 -0.94 -5.75
CA LEU A 100 -10.90 -2.08 -6.28
C LEU A 100 -11.57 -1.72 -7.59
N GLY A 101 -11.27 -2.51 -8.64
CA GLY A 101 -11.81 -2.28 -9.97
C GLY A 101 -11.14 -1.17 -10.77
N ALA A 102 -9.98 -0.66 -10.32
CA ALA A 102 -9.16 0.21 -11.16
C ALA A 102 -8.86 -0.49 -12.50
N GLY A 103 -9.14 0.20 -13.59
CA GLY A 103 -9.02 -0.36 -14.95
C GLY A 103 -10.23 -1.15 -15.45
N PHE A 104 -11.30 -1.30 -14.65
CA PHE A 104 -12.55 -1.89 -15.18
C PHE A 104 -13.25 -0.94 -16.16
N ASN A 105 -13.73 -1.49 -17.27
CA ASN A 105 -14.59 -0.79 -18.19
C ASN A 105 -16.06 -1.08 -17.84
N MET A 106 -16.80 -0.05 -17.50
CA MET A 106 -18.20 -0.16 -17.07
C MET A 106 -19.14 -0.72 -18.14
N GLU A 107 -18.79 -0.59 -19.43
CA GLU A 107 -19.57 -1.09 -20.57
C GLU A 107 -19.29 -2.58 -20.86
N TYR A 108 -18.21 -3.13 -20.33
CA TYR A 108 -17.81 -4.52 -20.50
C TYR A 108 -18.50 -5.41 -19.48
N THR A 109 -18.70 -6.65 -19.84
CA THR A 109 -19.16 -7.73 -18.94
C THR A 109 -18.14 -8.01 -17.86
N GLY A 110 -18.55 -8.75 -16.83
CA GLY A 110 -17.62 -9.22 -15.78
C GLY A 110 -16.48 -10.05 -16.38
N ILE A 111 -16.79 -10.97 -17.31
CA ILE A 111 -15.78 -11.82 -17.97
C ILE A 111 -14.79 -10.95 -18.76
N GLU A 112 -15.27 -10.01 -19.57
CA GLU A 112 -14.39 -9.13 -20.35
C GLU A 112 -13.50 -8.29 -19.43
N ASN A 113 -14.01 -7.83 -18.29
CA ASN A 113 -13.21 -7.10 -17.30
C ASN A 113 -12.17 -7.99 -16.59
N ILE A 114 -12.45 -9.29 -16.36
CA ILE A 114 -11.46 -10.25 -15.85
C ILE A 114 -10.26 -10.31 -16.81
N PHE A 115 -10.51 -10.48 -18.11
CA PHE A 115 -9.43 -10.54 -19.11
C PHE A 115 -8.71 -9.20 -19.27
N LEU A 116 -9.45 -8.10 -19.32
CA LEU A 116 -8.88 -6.75 -19.41
C LEU A 116 -7.92 -6.48 -18.25
N ASN A 117 -8.37 -6.74 -17.02
CA ASN A 117 -7.55 -6.51 -15.83
C ASN A 117 -6.35 -7.46 -15.75
N GLY A 118 -6.53 -8.74 -16.11
CA GLY A 118 -5.44 -9.71 -16.20
C GLY A 118 -4.35 -9.26 -17.17
N THR A 119 -4.74 -8.75 -18.36
CA THR A 119 -3.80 -8.20 -19.35
C THR A 119 -3.04 -6.99 -18.79
N MET A 120 -3.73 -6.08 -18.08
CA MET A 120 -3.08 -4.93 -17.43
C MET A 120 -2.08 -5.34 -16.35
N LEU A 121 -2.31 -6.47 -15.67
CA LEU A 121 -1.41 -7.07 -14.68
C LEU A 121 -0.29 -7.91 -15.32
N GLY A 122 -0.24 -8.01 -16.67
CA GLY A 122 0.81 -8.72 -17.40
C GLY A 122 0.58 -10.23 -17.54
N TYR A 123 -0.66 -10.72 -17.40
CA TYR A 123 -1.03 -12.12 -17.66
C TYR A 123 -1.46 -12.30 -19.11
N THR A 124 -1.14 -13.47 -19.69
CA THR A 124 -1.63 -13.85 -21.01
C THR A 124 -3.09 -14.28 -20.96
N GLU A 125 -3.74 -14.33 -22.13
CA GLU A 125 -5.13 -14.79 -22.22
C GLU A 125 -5.28 -16.25 -21.76
N GLU A 126 -4.28 -17.10 -22.06
CA GLU A 126 -4.25 -18.50 -21.64
C GLU A 126 -4.13 -18.64 -20.11
N GLU A 127 -3.26 -17.83 -19.48
CA GLU A 127 -3.12 -17.80 -18.03
C GLU A 127 -4.45 -17.36 -17.37
N MET A 128 -5.12 -16.36 -17.94
CA MET A 128 -6.41 -15.89 -17.44
C MET A 128 -7.54 -16.89 -17.65
N LYS A 129 -7.56 -17.60 -18.79
CA LYS A 129 -8.52 -18.69 -19.02
C LYS A 129 -8.38 -19.79 -17.98
N ALA A 130 -7.17 -20.15 -17.61
CA ALA A 130 -6.91 -21.17 -16.58
C ALA A 130 -7.42 -20.77 -15.18
N LYS A 131 -7.54 -19.47 -14.91
CA LYS A 131 -7.98 -18.91 -13.61
C LYS A 131 -9.44 -18.45 -13.60
N LEU A 132 -10.09 -18.44 -14.76
CA LEU A 132 -11.42 -17.85 -14.94
C LEU A 132 -12.46 -18.47 -14.02
N ASP A 133 -12.53 -19.80 -13.96
CA ASP A 133 -13.51 -20.52 -13.15
C ASP A 133 -13.31 -20.24 -11.65
N ASP A 134 -12.06 -20.18 -11.19
CA ASP A 134 -11.73 -19.85 -9.80
C ASP A 134 -12.13 -18.41 -9.45
N ILE A 135 -11.89 -17.47 -10.36
CA ILE A 135 -12.29 -16.06 -10.18
C ILE A 135 -13.81 -15.93 -10.10
N ILE A 136 -14.54 -16.57 -11.02
CA ILE A 136 -16.01 -16.54 -11.04
C ILE A 136 -16.58 -17.20 -9.78
N ALA A 137 -16.07 -18.38 -9.39
CA ALA A 137 -16.48 -19.07 -8.18
C ALA A 137 -16.17 -18.28 -6.91
N PHE A 138 -15.07 -17.51 -6.91
CA PHE A 138 -14.74 -16.65 -5.79
C PHE A 138 -15.66 -15.44 -5.69
N ALA A 139 -15.99 -14.79 -6.81
CA ALA A 139 -16.82 -13.58 -6.84
C ALA A 139 -18.27 -13.81 -6.38
N GLU A 140 -18.85 -14.99 -6.66
CA GLU A 140 -20.21 -15.37 -6.27
C GLU A 140 -21.28 -14.35 -6.71
N ILE A 141 -21.19 -13.86 -7.95
CA ILE A 141 -22.16 -12.91 -8.50
C ILE A 141 -23.15 -13.53 -9.48
N GLY A 142 -23.09 -14.86 -9.65
CA GLY A 142 -24.02 -15.63 -10.49
C GLY A 142 -24.02 -15.18 -11.94
N ASP A 143 -25.20 -15.20 -12.57
CA ASP A 143 -25.37 -14.86 -14.01
C ASP A 143 -25.01 -13.43 -14.36
N PHE A 144 -24.89 -12.54 -13.37
CA PHE A 144 -24.43 -11.15 -13.61
C PHE A 144 -23.04 -11.08 -14.21
N ILE A 145 -22.22 -12.15 -14.08
CA ILE A 145 -20.89 -12.20 -14.69
C ILE A 145 -20.93 -11.94 -16.21
N ASN A 146 -22.05 -12.27 -16.88
CA ASN A 146 -22.28 -12.07 -18.30
C ASN A 146 -22.93 -10.72 -18.63
N GLN A 147 -23.22 -9.89 -17.63
CA GLN A 147 -23.82 -8.56 -17.81
C GLN A 147 -22.78 -7.46 -17.73
N PRO A 148 -23.01 -6.29 -18.36
CA PRO A 148 -22.13 -5.14 -18.21
C PRO A 148 -21.98 -4.69 -16.76
N VAL A 149 -20.76 -4.38 -16.36
CA VAL A 149 -20.42 -4.02 -14.97
C VAL A 149 -21.19 -2.80 -14.46
N LYS A 150 -21.59 -1.89 -15.33
CA LYS A 150 -22.47 -0.75 -14.97
C LYS A 150 -23.80 -1.16 -14.34
N THR A 151 -24.25 -2.42 -14.54
CA THR A 151 -25.49 -2.94 -13.94
C THR A 151 -25.28 -3.55 -12.57
N TYR A 152 -24.02 -3.64 -12.10
CA TYR A 152 -23.69 -4.26 -10.83
C TYR A 152 -24.04 -3.36 -9.63
N SER A 153 -24.42 -3.98 -8.52
CA SER A 153 -24.39 -3.28 -7.26
C SER A 153 -22.94 -3.00 -6.85
N SER A 154 -22.73 -2.03 -5.94
CA SER A 154 -21.39 -1.75 -5.40
C SER A 154 -20.73 -2.97 -4.77
N GLY A 155 -21.53 -3.83 -4.10
CA GLY A 155 -21.06 -5.10 -3.54
C GLY A 155 -20.61 -6.10 -4.60
N MET A 156 -21.37 -6.28 -5.68
CA MET A 156 -21.00 -7.18 -6.80
C MET A 156 -19.74 -6.68 -7.50
N PHE A 157 -19.64 -5.37 -7.73
CA PHE A 157 -18.46 -4.75 -8.31
C PHE A 157 -17.22 -5.03 -7.46
N ALA A 158 -17.30 -4.77 -6.17
CA ALA A 158 -16.20 -4.97 -5.23
C ALA A 158 -15.81 -6.45 -5.10
N ARG A 159 -16.80 -7.39 -5.09
CA ARG A 159 -16.55 -8.83 -5.07
C ARG A 159 -15.80 -9.29 -6.32
N LEU A 160 -16.20 -8.83 -7.52
CA LEU A 160 -15.52 -9.21 -8.75
C LEU A 160 -14.10 -8.63 -8.80
N ALA A 161 -13.94 -7.34 -8.48
CA ALA A 161 -12.64 -6.68 -8.48
C ALA A 161 -11.65 -7.35 -7.51
N PHE A 162 -12.13 -7.69 -6.30
CA PHE A 162 -11.33 -8.42 -5.32
C PHE A 162 -11.01 -9.85 -5.80
N ALA A 163 -12.00 -10.56 -6.38
CA ALA A 163 -11.81 -11.90 -6.89
C ALA A 163 -10.72 -11.96 -7.97
N VAL A 164 -10.69 -10.99 -8.88
CA VAL A 164 -9.62 -10.88 -9.87
C VAL A 164 -8.28 -10.69 -9.18
N ALA A 165 -8.14 -9.65 -8.37
CA ALA A 165 -6.87 -9.25 -7.77
C ALA A 165 -6.22 -10.38 -6.93
N ILE A 166 -7.02 -11.20 -6.22
CA ILE A 166 -6.49 -12.21 -5.29
C ILE A 166 -6.30 -13.60 -5.95
N ASN A 167 -6.96 -13.88 -7.08
CA ASN A 167 -6.87 -15.19 -7.73
C ASN A 167 -5.95 -15.23 -8.96
N VAL A 168 -5.39 -14.10 -9.41
CA VAL A 168 -4.39 -14.08 -10.50
C VAL A 168 -3.05 -14.70 -10.12
N ASP A 169 -2.85 -15.05 -8.84
CA ASP A 169 -1.63 -15.67 -8.31
C ASP A 169 -0.38 -14.79 -8.51
N PRO A 170 -0.36 -13.58 -7.92
CA PRO A 170 0.77 -12.66 -8.06
C PRO A 170 2.01 -13.15 -7.29
N ASP A 171 3.19 -12.62 -7.64
CA ASP A 171 4.42 -12.78 -6.85
C ASP A 171 4.40 -11.86 -5.62
N ILE A 172 3.84 -10.65 -5.80
CA ILE A 172 3.70 -9.62 -4.77
C ILE A 172 2.23 -9.19 -4.70
N LEU A 173 1.65 -9.32 -3.52
CA LEU A 173 0.29 -8.85 -3.22
C LEU A 173 0.37 -7.60 -2.33
N ILE A 174 -0.27 -6.51 -2.77
CA ILE A 174 -0.41 -5.29 -1.97
C ILE A 174 -1.86 -5.15 -1.55
N VAL A 175 -2.11 -5.10 -0.23
CA VAL A 175 -3.44 -5.03 0.36
C VAL A 175 -3.56 -3.76 1.19
N ASP A 176 -4.51 -2.89 0.84
CA ASP A 176 -4.82 -1.67 1.58
C ASP A 176 -6.25 -1.74 2.11
N GLU A 177 -6.42 -2.02 3.41
CA GLU A 177 -7.72 -2.04 4.13
C GLU A 177 -8.87 -2.81 3.44
N ALA A 178 -8.63 -3.30 2.22
CA ALA A 178 -9.64 -3.84 1.31
C ALA A 178 -10.14 -5.25 1.67
N LEU A 179 -9.60 -5.90 2.71
CA LEU A 179 -10.10 -7.20 3.18
C LEU A 179 -11.48 -7.10 3.83
N SER A 180 -11.93 -5.87 4.15
CA SER A 180 -13.24 -5.59 4.75
C SER A 180 -14.35 -5.35 3.71
N VAL A 181 -14.18 -5.82 2.49
CA VAL A 181 -15.14 -5.65 1.38
C VAL A 181 -16.26 -6.68 1.46
N GLY A 182 -17.47 -6.26 1.09
CA GLY A 182 -18.64 -7.13 1.04
C GLY A 182 -19.26 -7.45 2.40
N ASP A 183 -20.02 -8.52 2.47
CA ASP A 183 -20.59 -9.01 3.71
C ASP A 183 -19.60 -9.87 4.52
N ILE A 184 -19.99 -10.23 5.75
CA ILE A 184 -19.13 -10.94 6.70
C ILE A 184 -18.66 -12.32 6.18
N PHE A 185 -19.47 -12.97 5.33
CA PHE A 185 -19.11 -14.26 4.73
C PHE A 185 -18.04 -14.07 3.66
N PHE A 186 -18.20 -13.05 2.81
CA PHE A 186 -17.23 -12.73 1.80
C PHE A 186 -15.90 -12.26 2.42
N GLN A 187 -15.95 -11.44 3.47
CA GLN A 187 -14.77 -11.05 4.24
C GLN A 187 -14.01 -12.27 4.79
N SER A 188 -14.73 -13.24 5.37
CA SER A 188 -14.12 -14.47 5.87
C SER A 188 -13.44 -15.27 4.75
N LYS A 189 -14.01 -15.28 3.54
CA LYS A 189 -13.43 -15.90 2.35
C LYS A 189 -12.16 -15.15 1.88
N CYS A 190 -12.17 -13.81 1.93
CA CYS A 190 -11.01 -12.98 1.62
C CYS A 190 -9.85 -13.27 2.57
N TYR A 191 -10.10 -13.30 3.89
CA TYR A 191 -9.07 -13.62 4.87
C TYR A 191 -8.53 -15.04 4.74
N ARG A 192 -9.36 -16.02 4.38
CA ARG A 192 -8.90 -17.39 4.12
C ARG A 192 -7.94 -17.41 2.93
N LYS A 193 -8.34 -16.80 1.81
CA LYS A 193 -7.49 -16.74 0.61
C LYS A 193 -6.18 -15.96 0.85
N PHE A 194 -6.24 -14.91 1.67
CA PHE A 194 -5.04 -14.20 2.11
C PHE A 194 -4.07 -15.11 2.87
N ASN A 195 -4.59 -15.94 3.81
CA ASN A 195 -3.79 -16.92 4.53
C ASN A 195 -3.18 -17.96 3.58
N ASP A 196 -3.98 -18.49 2.64
CA ASP A 196 -3.50 -19.47 1.66
C ASP A 196 -2.32 -18.90 0.85
N LEU A 197 -2.40 -17.64 0.42
CA LEU A 197 -1.30 -16.97 -0.30
C LEU A 197 -0.06 -16.79 0.58
N LYS A 198 -0.25 -16.40 1.85
CA LYS A 198 0.85 -16.28 2.82
C LYS A 198 1.53 -17.63 3.05
N GLU A 199 0.76 -18.70 3.27
CA GLU A 199 1.28 -20.06 3.45
C GLU A 199 1.97 -20.60 2.19
N ALA A 200 1.53 -20.17 1.00
CA ALA A 200 2.17 -20.46 -0.27
C ALA A 200 3.49 -19.67 -0.49
N GLY A 201 3.90 -18.85 0.47
CA GLY A 201 5.15 -18.06 0.42
C GLY A 201 5.10 -16.87 -0.54
N LYS A 202 3.91 -16.31 -0.80
CA LYS A 202 3.79 -15.06 -1.56
C LYS A 202 4.26 -13.88 -0.73
N THR A 203 4.88 -12.90 -1.39
CA THR A 203 5.29 -11.66 -0.73
C THR A 203 4.10 -10.73 -0.58
N ILE A 204 3.90 -10.17 0.62
CA ILE A 204 2.71 -9.37 0.91
C ILE A 204 3.11 -8.04 1.57
N LEU A 205 2.65 -6.92 0.98
CA LEU A 205 2.59 -5.63 1.65
C LEU A 205 1.18 -5.43 2.19
N PHE A 206 1.06 -5.38 3.52
CA PHE A 206 -0.22 -5.31 4.21
C PHE A 206 -0.39 -3.97 4.92
N VAL A 207 -1.32 -3.15 4.43
CA VAL A 207 -1.68 -1.89 5.07
C VAL A 207 -3.00 -2.05 5.81
N SER A 208 -3.01 -1.76 7.08
CA SER A 208 -4.20 -1.84 7.91
C SER A 208 -4.13 -0.88 9.09
N HIS A 209 -5.29 -0.41 9.52
CA HIS A 209 -5.45 0.27 10.81
C HIS A 209 -5.92 -0.69 11.91
N ASP A 210 -6.20 -1.96 11.60
CA ASP A 210 -6.41 -3.00 12.60
C ASP A 210 -5.07 -3.60 13.06
N MET A 211 -4.59 -3.12 14.19
CA MET A 211 -3.30 -3.54 14.77
C MET A 211 -3.30 -5.03 15.15
N GLY A 212 -4.45 -5.61 15.45
CA GLY A 212 -4.59 -7.03 15.72
C GLY A 212 -4.24 -7.88 14.48
N SER A 213 -4.77 -7.51 13.32
CA SER A 213 -4.44 -8.13 12.04
C SER A 213 -2.97 -7.93 11.67
N VAL A 214 -2.42 -6.74 11.89
CA VAL A 214 -1.01 -6.46 11.61
C VAL A 214 -0.10 -7.38 12.42
N ILE A 215 -0.30 -7.49 13.73
CA ILE A 215 0.52 -8.38 14.61
C ILE A 215 0.34 -9.85 14.20
N LYS A 216 -0.88 -10.25 13.81
CA LYS A 216 -1.19 -11.62 13.44
C LYS A 216 -0.53 -12.06 12.13
N TYR A 217 -0.50 -11.17 11.13
CA TYR A 217 -0.10 -11.54 9.77
C TYR A 217 1.30 -11.10 9.40
N CYS A 218 1.81 -10.02 9.99
CA CYS A 218 3.11 -9.43 9.62
C CYS A 218 4.13 -9.65 10.74
N GLU A 219 5.33 -10.10 10.36
CA GLU A 219 6.45 -10.23 11.32
C GLU A 219 7.13 -8.88 11.53
N ARG A 220 7.23 -8.08 10.45
CA ARG A 220 7.83 -6.74 10.44
C ARG A 220 6.83 -5.69 9.97
N CYS A 221 7.02 -4.47 10.45
CA CYS A 221 6.25 -3.30 10.06
C CYS A 221 7.13 -2.10 9.75
N LEU A 222 6.72 -1.31 8.77
CA LEU A 222 7.10 0.08 8.58
C LEU A 222 6.06 0.97 9.27
N LEU A 223 6.47 1.77 10.24
CA LEU A 223 5.65 2.79 10.87
C LEU A 223 5.96 4.16 10.26
N ILE A 224 4.93 4.80 9.73
CA ILE A 224 5.01 6.15 9.14
C ILE A 224 4.17 7.12 9.96
N ASN A 225 4.75 8.25 10.33
CA ASN A 225 4.02 9.35 10.97
C ASN A 225 4.36 10.69 10.32
N LYS A 226 3.34 11.47 9.96
CA LYS A 226 3.49 12.80 9.31
C LYS A 226 4.48 12.79 8.12
N GLY A 227 4.42 11.75 7.29
CA GLY A 227 5.28 11.58 6.12
C GLY A 227 6.67 11.02 6.40
N LYS A 228 7.08 10.85 7.65
CA LYS A 228 8.41 10.37 8.04
C LYS A 228 8.38 8.92 8.48
N GLN A 229 9.45 8.22 8.20
CA GLN A 229 9.71 6.89 8.75
C GLN A 229 10.07 7.01 10.23
N VAL A 230 9.23 6.42 11.09
CA VAL A 230 9.51 6.37 12.53
C VAL A 230 10.37 5.16 12.85
N MET A 231 9.98 4.00 12.32
CA MET A 231 10.76 2.77 12.49
C MET A 231 10.42 1.71 11.45
N VAL A 232 11.35 0.80 11.25
CA VAL A 232 11.12 -0.51 10.62
C VAL A 232 11.59 -1.57 11.62
N GLY A 233 10.71 -2.48 12.01
CA GLY A 233 11.03 -3.47 13.03
C GLY A 233 9.92 -4.47 13.24
N LYS A 234 9.96 -5.21 14.35
CA LYS A 234 8.93 -6.19 14.69
C LYS A 234 7.57 -5.53 14.80
N SER A 235 6.53 -6.19 14.27
CA SER A 235 5.17 -5.65 14.25
C SER A 235 4.64 -5.29 15.64
N SER A 236 4.96 -6.08 16.67
CA SER A 236 4.56 -5.79 18.05
C SER A 236 5.17 -4.47 18.56
N GLU A 237 6.46 -4.25 18.30
CA GLU A 237 7.18 -3.04 18.71
C GLU A 237 6.64 -1.81 17.96
N ALA A 238 6.45 -1.94 16.65
CA ALA A 238 5.90 -0.88 15.82
C ALA A 238 4.47 -0.49 16.24
N VAL A 239 3.65 -1.47 16.62
CA VAL A 239 2.28 -1.21 17.12
C VAL A 239 2.31 -0.52 18.48
N ASP A 240 3.25 -0.85 19.36
CA ASP A 240 3.37 -0.19 20.68
C ASP A 240 3.81 1.28 20.51
N VAL A 241 4.77 1.56 19.63
CA VAL A 241 5.16 2.93 19.29
C VAL A 241 3.99 3.68 18.63
N TYR A 242 3.24 3.03 17.73
CA TYR A 242 2.05 3.62 17.12
C TYR A 242 0.99 4.03 18.15
N LYS A 243 0.74 3.19 19.18
CA LYS A 243 -0.18 3.52 20.28
C LYS A 243 0.29 4.74 21.09
N LYS A 244 1.61 4.84 21.36
CA LYS A 244 2.19 6.02 22.02
C LYS A 244 1.98 7.29 21.21
N ILE A 245 2.19 7.24 19.88
CA ILE A 245 1.91 8.37 18.98
C ILE A 245 0.45 8.79 19.05
N LEU A 246 -0.49 7.83 19.03
CA LEU A 246 -1.92 8.13 19.14
C LEU A 246 -2.30 8.75 20.48
N ALA A 247 -1.62 8.37 21.56
CA ALA A 247 -1.82 8.93 22.89
C ALA A 247 -1.10 10.26 23.13
N ASN A 248 -0.41 10.81 22.10
CA ASN A 248 0.48 11.99 22.18
C ASN A 248 1.62 11.85 23.22
N GLN A 249 2.00 10.63 23.56
CA GLN A 249 3.08 10.35 24.51
C GLN A 249 4.44 10.22 23.85
N TYR A 250 4.47 9.96 22.55
CA TYR A 250 5.72 9.72 21.81
C TYR A 250 6.55 10.99 21.64
N ASP A 251 5.89 12.13 21.37
CA ASP A 251 6.58 13.42 21.18
C ASP A 251 7.20 13.95 22.48
N ASP A 252 6.69 13.55 23.64
CA ASP A 252 7.21 13.95 24.94
C ASP A 252 8.48 13.15 25.32
N GLU A 253 8.51 11.83 25.05
CA GLU A 253 9.69 11.00 25.31
C GLU A 253 10.90 11.42 24.45
N THR A 254 10.71 11.77 23.17
CA THR A 254 11.79 12.23 22.29
C THR A 254 12.34 13.59 22.69
N LYS A 255 11.53 14.48 23.24
CA LYS A 255 12.00 15.76 23.76
C LYS A 255 12.82 15.61 25.04
N GLU A 256 12.45 14.71 25.92
CA GLU A 256 13.19 14.41 27.14
C GLU A 256 14.57 13.80 26.82
N GLU A 257 14.68 12.94 25.80
CA GLU A 257 15.95 12.38 25.34
C GLU A 257 16.87 13.45 24.71
N GLU A 258 16.33 14.32 23.85
CA GLU A 258 17.07 15.43 23.23
C GLU A 258 17.54 16.45 24.29
N GLU A 259 16.69 16.83 25.25
CA GLU A 259 17.06 17.73 26.35
C GLU A 259 18.11 17.11 27.28
N THR A 260 18.11 15.77 27.45
CA THR A 260 19.08 15.05 28.27
C THR A 260 20.44 14.96 27.56
N GLU A 261 20.46 14.72 26.24
CA GLU A 261 21.69 14.72 25.44
C GLU A 261 22.30 16.13 25.33
N GLU A 262 21.50 17.18 25.14
CA GLU A 262 22.00 18.57 25.17
C GLU A 262 22.56 18.94 26.56
N SER A 263 21.90 18.54 27.63
CA SER A 263 22.38 18.82 28.99
C SER A 263 23.68 18.08 29.32
N LEU A 264 23.85 16.85 28.81
CA LEU A 264 25.10 16.07 28.97
C LEU A 264 26.24 16.64 28.11
N SER A 265 25.95 17.21 26.95
CA SER A 265 26.97 17.85 26.10
C SER A 265 27.51 19.17 26.67
N LEU A 266 26.71 19.88 27.49
CA LEU A 266 27.10 21.11 28.17
C LEU A 266 27.95 20.90 29.43
N ILE A 267 28.01 19.67 29.98
CA ILE A 267 28.83 19.34 31.16
C ILE A 267 30.24 18.88 30.79
N HIS A 268 30.54 18.71 29.51
CA HIS A 268 31.84 18.27 29.00
C HIS A 268 32.67 19.38 28.31
N ILE A 269 32.45 20.67 28.67
CA ILE A 269 33.34 21.81 28.26
C ILE A 269 34.10 22.35 29.49
#